data_5dfc8b09be10288c11d5a6109f156687
#
_entry.id   5dfc8b09be10288c11d5a6109f156687
#
_cell.length_a   1.000
_cell.length_b   1.000
_cell.length_c   1.000
_cell.angle_alpha   90.00
_cell.angle_beta   90.00
_cell.angle_gamma   90.00
#
_symmetry.space_group_name_H-M   'P 1'
#
loop_
_entity.id
_entity.type
_entity.pdbx_description
1 polymer ?
#
loop_
_entity_poly.entity_id
_entity_poly.type
_entity_poly.pdbx_seq_one_letter_code
_entity_poly.pdbx_strand_id
1 'polypeptide(L)'
;MSLMASTDGVERVVRTIEIPGRPTLQIEHLVLDLNGTLTDRGVIIDGVGERLSRLEQQLELHPLSADTFATLDELAGELHLAAHRISSGAEKLEFLDALGAQCCAGIGNGTNDVSMLSAAALSIAVIGPEGASMAALAAADVVCRSILDALDLLLDRRVIVATLRA
;
A
#
# COMPACT_ATOMS: atom_id res chain seq x y z
N MET A 1 11.75 19.81 -39.79
CA MET A 1 11.82 18.40 -39.35
C MET A 1 11.86 18.38 -37.85
N SER A 2 10.72 18.12 -37.25
CA SER A 2 10.57 18.05 -35.78
C SER A 2 10.90 16.64 -35.32
N LEU A 3 11.97 16.46 -34.57
CA LEU A 3 12.22 15.24 -33.84
C LEU A 3 11.27 15.24 -32.65
N MET A 4 10.21 14.47 -32.75
CA MET A 4 9.41 14.09 -31.59
C MET A 4 10.28 13.21 -30.70
N ALA A 5 10.60 13.71 -29.51
CA ALA A 5 11.15 12.91 -28.43
C ALA A 5 10.08 11.87 -28.05
N SER A 6 10.39 10.60 -28.31
CA SER A 6 9.65 9.46 -27.81
C SER A 6 9.84 9.46 -26.29
N THR A 7 8.82 9.88 -25.55
CA THR A 7 8.70 9.55 -24.14
C THR A 7 8.42 8.06 -24.09
N ASP A 8 9.40 7.28 -23.66
CA ASP A 8 9.20 5.89 -23.27
C ASP A 8 8.13 5.86 -22.18
N GLY A 9 6.89 5.74 -22.60
CA GLY A 9 5.78 5.40 -21.73
C GLY A 9 5.96 3.97 -21.29
N VAL A 10 6.52 3.76 -20.10
CA VAL A 10 6.29 2.51 -19.38
C VAL A 10 4.78 2.43 -19.20
N GLU A 11 4.13 1.59 -19.98
CA GLU A 11 2.71 1.33 -19.89
C GLU A 11 2.47 0.80 -18.48
N ARG A 12 1.94 1.66 -17.59
CA ARG A 12 1.62 1.28 -16.22
C ARG A 12 0.49 0.27 -16.31
N VAL A 13 0.80 -0.97 -16.00
CA VAL A 13 -0.18 -2.06 -16.04
C VAL A 13 -1.15 -1.86 -14.88
N VAL A 14 -2.33 -1.34 -15.18
CA VAL A 14 -3.43 -1.22 -14.21
C VAL A 14 -3.82 -2.61 -13.76
N ARG A 15 -3.81 -2.82 -12.45
CA ARG A 15 -4.22 -4.10 -11.87
C ARG A 15 -5.73 -4.17 -11.76
N THR A 16 -6.36 -4.86 -12.68
CA THR A 16 -7.81 -5.08 -12.69
C THR A 16 -8.18 -6.32 -11.88
N ILE A 17 -9.09 -6.14 -10.92
CA ILE A 17 -9.61 -7.23 -10.07
C ILE A 17 -11.13 -7.22 -10.16
N GLU A 18 -11.68 -8.29 -10.74
CA GLU A 18 -13.13 -8.51 -10.83
C GLU A 18 -13.56 -9.39 -9.66
N ILE A 19 -14.38 -8.83 -8.77
CA ILE A 19 -14.92 -9.52 -7.59
C ILE A 19 -16.42 -9.66 -7.77
N PRO A 20 -16.97 -10.90 -7.80
CA PRO A 20 -18.42 -11.09 -7.90
C PRO A 20 -19.18 -10.33 -6.82
N GLY A 21 -20.19 -9.56 -7.23
CA GLY A 21 -21.01 -8.75 -6.33
C GLY A 21 -20.42 -7.40 -5.93
N ARG A 22 -19.26 -7.02 -6.47
CA ARG A 22 -18.62 -5.72 -6.23
C ARG A 22 -18.26 -5.01 -7.54
N PRO A 23 -18.09 -3.68 -7.52
CA PRO A 23 -17.48 -2.98 -8.65
C PRO A 23 -16.08 -3.50 -8.94
N THR A 24 -15.70 -3.55 -10.21
CA THR A 24 -14.35 -3.91 -10.64
C THR A 24 -13.34 -2.93 -10.05
N LEU A 25 -12.29 -3.45 -9.42
CA LEU A 25 -11.19 -2.65 -8.90
C LEU A 25 -10.13 -2.45 -9.99
N GLN A 26 -9.63 -1.23 -10.09
CA GLN A 26 -8.50 -0.88 -10.95
C GLN A 26 -7.45 -0.20 -10.08
N ILE A 27 -6.46 -0.96 -9.63
CA ILE A 27 -5.45 -0.49 -8.69
C ILE A 27 -4.18 -0.09 -9.42
N GLU A 28 -3.80 1.17 -9.28
CA GLU A 28 -2.58 1.75 -9.85
C GLU A 28 -1.54 2.07 -8.77
N HIS A 29 -2.00 2.41 -7.57
CA HIS A 29 -1.17 2.85 -6.46
C HIS A 29 -1.33 1.94 -5.25
N LEU A 30 -0.22 1.70 -4.55
CA LEU A 30 -0.20 1.05 -3.24
C LEU A 30 0.37 2.00 -2.20
N VAL A 31 -0.46 2.43 -1.28
CA VAL A 31 -0.10 3.31 -0.17
C VAL A 31 0.13 2.45 1.08
N LEU A 32 1.31 2.54 1.66
CA LEU A 32 1.76 1.67 2.75
C LEU A 32 2.18 2.51 3.96
N ASP A 33 1.59 2.22 5.12
CA ASP A 33 2.18 2.66 6.37
C ASP A 33 3.53 1.97 6.58
N LEU A 34 4.55 2.70 7.05
CA LEU A 34 5.89 2.16 7.24
C LEU A 34 6.06 1.56 8.63
N ASN A 35 5.80 2.36 9.67
CA ASN A 35 6.06 2.01 11.07
C ASN A 35 5.04 1.01 11.61
N GLY A 36 5.52 -0.15 12.07
CA GLY A 36 4.67 -1.23 12.57
C GLY A 36 3.95 -2.03 11.47
N THR A 37 4.13 -1.66 10.21
CA THR A 37 3.59 -2.36 9.03
C THR A 37 4.71 -2.99 8.22
N LEU A 38 5.57 -2.19 7.58
CA LEU A 38 6.76 -2.68 6.87
C LEU A 38 7.94 -2.95 7.79
N THR A 39 7.91 -2.37 8.99
CA THR A 39 8.96 -2.50 9.99
C THR A 39 8.45 -3.12 11.29
N ASP A 40 9.36 -3.78 12.00
CA ASP A 40 9.23 -4.14 13.40
C ASP A 40 10.22 -3.29 14.22
N ARG A 41 9.69 -2.38 15.05
CA ARG A 41 10.49 -1.46 15.89
C ARG A 41 11.59 -0.74 15.11
N GLY A 42 11.25 -0.26 13.91
CA GLY A 42 12.14 0.52 13.05
C GLY A 42 13.06 -0.29 12.14
N VAL A 43 12.98 -1.63 12.16
CA VAL A 43 13.76 -2.51 11.29
C VAL A 43 12.85 -3.10 10.21
N ILE A 44 13.28 -3.02 8.95
CA ILE A 44 12.55 -3.62 7.83
C ILE A 44 12.40 -5.12 8.05
N ILE A 45 11.18 -5.62 7.93
CA ILE A 45 10.88 -7.04 8.08
C ILE A 45 11.46 -7.82 6.90
N ASP A 46 12.18 -8.91 7.17
CA ASP A 46 12.76 -9.78 6.15
C ASP A 46 11.71 -10.26 5.15
N GLY A 47 12.04 -10.19 3.86
CA GLY A 47 11.16 -10.59 2.78
C GLY A 47 10.22 -9.50 2.26
N VAL A 48 10.13 -8.34 2.93
CA VAL A 48 9.35 -7.18 2.48
C VAL A 48 9.94 -6.61 1.20
N GLY A 49 11.25 -6.37 1.16
CA GLY A 49 11.92 -5.74 0.01
C GLY A 49 11.72 -6.53 -1.29
N GLU A 50 11.85 -7.86 -1.24
CA GLU A 50 11.63 -8.72 -2.41
C GLU A 50 10.20 -8.59 -2.96
N ARG A 51 9.20 -8.61 -2.07
CA ARG A 51 7.80 -8.51 -2.47
C ARG A 51 7.44 -7.14 -3.02
N LEU A 52 7.97 -6.07 -2.40
CA LEU A 52 7.78 -4.71 -2.91
C LEU A 52 8.40 -4.54 -4.30
N SER A 53 9.59 -5.08 -4.55
CA SER A 53 10.22 -5.05 -5.88
C SER A 53 9.37 -5.76 -6.95
N ARG A 54 8.67 -6.81 -6.60
CA ARG A 54 7.74 -7.50 -7.51
C ARG A 54 6.46 -6.70 -7.74
N LEU A 55 5.92 -6.07 -6.70
CA LEU A 55 4.73 -5.22 -6.81
C LEU A 55 5.01 -3.95 -7.59
N GLU A 56 6.21 -3.36 -7.46
CA GLU A 56 6.64 -2.16 -8.18
C GLU A 56 6.61 -2.32 -9.70
N GLN A 57 6.70 -3.54 -10.19
CA GLN A 57 6.54 -3.83 -11.62
C GLN A 57 5.10 -3.63 -12.12
N GLN A 58 4.13 -3.56 -11.23
CA GLN A 58 2.69 -3.47 -11.54
C GLN A 58 2.00 -2.25 -10.95
N LEU A 59 2.51 -1.73 -9.83
CA LEU A 59 1.91 -0.65 -9.05
C LEU A 59 2.94 0.42 -8.74
N GLU A 60 2.49 1.64 -8.55
CA GLU A 60 3.29 2.70 -7.97
C GLU A 60 3.21 2.62 -6.44
N LEU A 61 4.36 2.48 -5.78
CA LEU A 61 4.43 2.24 -4.34
C LEU A 61 4.73 3.53 -3.58
N HIS A 62 3.98 3.78 -2.52
CA HIS A 62 4.06 4.98 -1.69
C HIS A 62 4.17 4.63 -0.20
N PRO A 63 5.36 4.36 0.32
CA PRO A 63 5.57 4.23 1.76
C PRO A 63 5.37 5.59 2.46
N LEU A 64 4.59 5.60 3.53
CA LEU A 64 4.30 6.78 4.35
C LEU A 64 4.83 6.58 5.77
N SER A 65 5.46 7.60 6.33
CA SER A 65 5.97 7.55 7.70
C SER A 65 5.88 8.90 8.39
N ALA A 66 5.62 8.87 9.69
CA ALA A 66 5.73 10.05 10.56
C ALA A 66 7.18 10.32 11.04
N ASP A 67 8.13 9.46 10.71
CA ASP A 67 9.51 9.55 11.17
C ASP A 67 10.25 10.81 10.69
N THR A 68 11.40 11.06 11.30
CA THR A 68 12.30 12.12 10.85
C THR A 68 12.79 11.85 9.44
N PHE A 69 13.14 12.91 8.71
CA PHE A 69 13.67 12.76 7.35
C PHE A 69 14.90 11.84 7.28
N ALA A 70 15.80 11.90 8.27
CA ALA A 70 17.00 11.06 8.28
C ALA A 70 16.66 9.56 8.38
N THR A 71 15.76 9.17 9.29
CA THR A 71 15.30 7.79 9.45
C THR A 71 14.53 7.33 8.21
N LEU A 72 13.69 8.20 7.67
CA LEU A 72 12.91 7.92 6.47
C LEU A 72 13.80 7.69 5.24
N ASP A 73 14.84 8.52 5.06
CA ASP A 73 15.79 8.38 3.96
C ASP A 73 16.58 7.07 4.07
N GLU A 74 16.95 6.66 5.29
CA GLU A 74 17.64 5.38 5.53
C GLU A 74 16.75 4.20 5.13
N LEU A 75 15.52 4.15 5.63
CA LEU A 75 14.56 3.08 5.32
C LEU A 75 14.16 3.08 3.83
N ALA A 76 13.98 4.24 3.24
CA ALA A 76 13.70 4.38 1.81
C ALA A 76 14.88 3.86 0.97
N GLY A 77 16.11 4.13 1.41
CA GLY A 77 17.33 3.62 0.78
C GLY A 77 17.41 2.09 0.83
N GLU A 78 17.08 1.48 1.96
CA GLU A 78 17.02 0.01 2.11
C GLU A 78 15.96 -0.62 1.20
N LEU A 79 14.80 0.03 1.06
CA LEU A 79 13.70 -0.46 0.21
C LEU A 79 13.88 -0.10 -1.26
N HIS A 80 14.82 0.77 -1.61
CA HIS A 80 14.98 1.37 -2.95
C HIS A 80 13.70 2.08 -3.45
N LEU A 81 12.92 2.66 -2.53
CA LEU A 81 11.67 3.36 -2.80
C LEU A 81 11.71 4.78 -2.26
N ALA A 82 11.06 5.71 -2.95
CA ALA A 82 10.79 7.04 -2.40
C ALA A 82 9.71 6.94 -1.33
N ALA A 83 10.02 7.38 -0.11
CA ALA A 83 9.07 7.43 0.99
C ALA A 83 8.63 8.88 1.26
N HIS A 84 7.41 9.04 1.81
CA HIS A 84 6.80 10.33 2.08
C HIS A 84 6.65 10.54 3.58
N ARG A 85 7.06 11.72 4.07
CA ARG A 85 6.85 12.10 5.46
C ARG A 85 5.44 12.63 5.65
N ILE A 86 4.60 11.83 6.28
CA ILE A 86 3.20 12.13 6.56
C ILE A 86 2.88 11.68 7.98
N SER A 87 2.42 12.60 8.83
CA SER A 87 2.37 12.40 10.27
C SER A 87 0.98 12.12 10.84
N SER A 88 -0.08 12.46 10.14
CA SER A 88 -1.45 12.31 10.64
C SER A 88 -2.34 11.49 9.72
N GLY A 89 -3.43 10.94 10.28
CA GLY A 89 -4.45 10.24 9.48
C GLY A 89 -5.13 11.14 8.46
N ALA A 90 -5.32 12.42 8.76
CA ALA A 90 -5.86 13.38 7.81
C ALA A 90 -4.93 13.60 6.62
N GLU A 91 -3.63 13.75 6.86
CA GLU A 91 -2.63 13.88 5.78
C GLU A 91 -2.51 12.61 4.94
N LYS A 92 -2.65 11.42 5.55
CA LYS A 92 -2.69 10.14 4.81
C LYS A 92 -3.88 10.08 3.87
N LEU A 93 -5.04 10.54 4.33
CA LEU A 93 -6.24 10.64 3.50
C LEU A 93 -6.06 11.64 2.36
N GLU A 94 -5.54 12.84 2.63
CA GLU A 94 -5.26 13.85 1.61
C GLU A 94 -4.29 13.32 0.55
N PHE A 95 -3.27 12.59 0.97
CA PHE A 95 -2.30 11.97 0.05
C PHE A 95 -2.99 10.93 -0.86
N LEU A 96 -3.82 10.06 -0.28
CA LEU A 96 -4.59 9.06 -1.02
C LEU A 96 -5.56 9.70 -2.01
N ASP A 97 -6.27 10.74 -1.58
CA ASP A 97 -7.22 11.47 -2.42
C ASP A 97 -6.54 12.18 -3.60
N ALA A 98 -5.34 12.70 -3.38
CA ALA A 98 -4.54 13.31 -4.44
C ALA A 98 -4.10 12.31 -5.52
N LEU A 99 -3.88 11.04 -5.15
CA LEU A 99 -3.61 9.96 -6.10
C LEU A 99 -4.88 9.46 -6.80
N GLY A 100 -6.04 9.66 -6.20
CA GLY A 100 -7.31 9.07 -6.58
C GLY A 100 -7.63 7.82 -5.77
N ALA A 101 -8.38 7.97 -4.68
CA ALA A 101 -8.69 6.88 -3.74
C ALA A 101 -9.26 5.63 -4.42
N GLN A 102 -10.03 5.80 -5.49
CA GLN A 102 -10.63 4.72 -6.28
C GLN A 102 -9.61 3.86 -7.06
N CYS A 103 -8.36 4.33 -7.21
CA CYS A 103 -7.27 3.62 -7.87
C CYS A 103 -6.19 3.17 -6.87
N CYS A 104 -6.44 3.29 -5.57
CA CYS A 104 -5.47 3.00 -4.53
C CYS A 104 -5.83 1.73 -3.75
N ALA A 105 -4.82 0.92 -3.47
CA ALA A 105 -4.83 0.00 -2.34
C ALA A 105 -4.09 0.62 -1.15
N GLY A 106 -4.56 0.35 0.07
CA GLY A 106 -3.97 0.85 1.30
C GLY A 106 -3.62 -0.28 2.26
N ILE A 107 -2.46 -0.21 2.90
CA ILE A 107 -2.04 -1.15 3.96
C ILE A 107 -1.60 -0.36 5.20
N GLY A 108 -2.11 -0.75 6.36
CA GLY A 108 -1.75 -0.14 7.64
C GLY A 108 -2.15 -0.98 8.85
N ASN A 109 -1.80 -0.52 10.05
CA ASN A 109 -2.10 -1.24 11.30
C ASN A 109 -2.65 -0.34 12.42
N GLY A 110 -2.49 0.96 12.30
CA GLY A 110 -2.75 1.90 13.38
C GLY A 110 -4.04 2.70 13.23
N THR A 111 -4.40 3.38 14.31
CA THR A 111 -5.57 4.28 14.31
C THR A 111 -5.41 5.43 13.31
N ASN A 112 -4.19 5.89 13.07
CA ASN A 112 -3.89 6.91 12.08
C ASN A 112 -4.02 6.41 10.62
N ASP A 113 -4.23 5.11 10.40
CA ASP A 113 -4.48 4.55 9.08
C ASP A 113 -5.97 4.43 8.74
N VAL A 114 -6.86 4.62 9.71
CA VAL A 114 -8.31 4.38 9.56
C VAL A 114 -8.91 5.14 8.39
N SER A 115 -8.61 6.43 8.26
CA SER A 115 -9.16 7.26 7.17
C SER A 115 -8.68 6.80 5.80
N MET A 116 -7.40 6.46 5.68
CA MET A 116 -6.80 5.91 4.47
C MET A 116 -7.42 4.55 4.11
N LEU A 117 -7.51 3.63 5.09
CA LEU A 117 -8.09 2.30 4.89
C LEU A 117 -9.57 2.36 4.50
N SER A 118 -10.32 3.29 5.09
CA SER A 118 -11.75 3.46 4.77
C SER A 118 -11.98 4.04 3.36
N ALA A 119 -11.06 4.85 2.85
CA ALA A 119 -11.20 5.55 1.57
C ALA A 119 -10.61 4.77 0.39
N ALA A 120 -9.61 3.92 0.61
CA ALA A 120 -8.97 3.15 -0.45
C ALA A 120 -9.94 2.18 -1.13
N ALA A 121 -9.77 1.95 -2.44
CA ALA A 121 -10.58 1.00 -3.20
C ALA A 121 -10.40 -0.45 -2.71
N LEU A 122 -9.21 -0.77 -2.22
CA LEU A 122 -8.90 -2.03 -1.55
C LEU A 122 -8.06 -1.73 -0.31
N SER A 123 -8.45 -2.20 0.85
CA SER A 123 -7.72 -1.95 2.08
C SER A 123 -7.39 -3.22 2.85
N ILE A 124 -6.18 -3.26 3.39
CA ILE A 124 -5.67 -4.39 4.15
C ILE A 124 -5.12 -3.88 5.49
N ALA A 125 -5.65 -4.40 6.59
CA ALA A 125 -5.07 -4.19 7.91
C ALA A 125 -4.15 -5.36 8.26
N VAL A 126 -3.00 -5.03 8.87
CA VAL A 126 -1.98 -6.02 9.25
C VAL A 126 -1.87 -6.07 10.76
N ILE A 127 -2.01 -7.27 11.35
CA ILE A 127 -1.82 -7.48 12.80
C ILE A 127 -0.32 -7.58 13.04
N GLY A 128 0.61 -7.55 12.48
CA GLY A 128 2.05 -7.60 12.61
C GLY A 128 2.62 -7.65 14.04
N PRO A 129 3.94 -7.56 14.17
CA PRO A 129 4.62 -7.71 15.47
C PRO A 129 4.33 -6.57 16.45
N GLU A 130 3.90 -5.41 15.98
CA GLU A 130 3.49 -4.29 16.84
C GLU A 130 1.98 -4.24 17.10
N GLY A 131 1.24 -5.25 16.62
CA GLY A 131 -0.21 -5.31 16.73
C GLY A 131 -0.94 -4.43 15.73
N ALA A 132 -2.27 -4.35 15.89
CA ALA A 132 -3.12 -3.47 15.11
C ALA A 132 -4.23 -2.87 15.99
N SER A 133 -4.64 -1.64 15.70
CA SER A 133 -5.79 -1.07 16.39
C SER A 133 -7.10 -1.73 15.90
N MET A 134 -8.05 -1.92 16.80
CA MET A 134 -9.37 -2.44 16.42
C MET A 134 -10.08 -1.56 15.39
N ALA A 135 -9.84 -0.26 15.44
CA ALA A 135 -10.40 0.67 14.48
C ALA A 135 -9.82 0.45 13.07
N ALA A 136 -8.52 0.18 12.94
CA ALA A 136 -7.90 -0.17 11.66
C ALA A 136 -8.43 -1.50 11.12
N LEU A 137 -8.57 -2.51 11.98
CA LEU A 137 -9.14 -3.80 11.58
C LEU A 137 -10.58 -3.66 11.05
N ALA A 138 -11.39 -2.84 11.72
CA ALA A 138 -12.79 -2.60 11.34
C ALA A 138 -12.93 -1.76 10.05
N ALA A 139 -11.94 -0.95 9.72
CA ALA A 139 -11.95 -0.09 8.53
C ALA A 139 -11.49 -0.81 7.26
N ALA A 140 -10.79 -1.93 7.38
CA ALA A 140 -10.20 -2.65 6.26
C ALA A 140 -11.15 -3.64 5.60
N ASP A 141 -10.96 -3.88 4.28
CA ASP A 141 -11.64 -4.94 3.55
C ASP A 141 -11.10 -6.32 3.92
N VAL A 142 -9.79 -6.43 4.16
CA VAL A 142 -9.09 -7.68 4.49
C VAL A 142 -8.18 -7.45 5.68
N VAL A 143 -8.10 -8.46 6.56
CA VAL A 143 -7.15 -8.48 7.67
C VAL A 143 -6.15 -9.60 7.43
N CYS A 144 -4.85 -9.28 7.44
CA CYS A 144 -3.77 -10.23 7.31
C CYS A 144 -2.96 -10.33 8.62
N ARG A 145 -2.42 -11.51 8.90
CA ARG A 145 -1.62 -11.76 10.11
C ARG A 145 -0.23 -11.14 10.06
N SER A 146 0.28 -10.90 8.87
CA SER A 146 1.60 -10.32 8.64
C SER A 146 1.61 -9.46 7.39
N ILE A 147 2.60 -8.58 7.30
CA ILE A 147 2.82 -7.79 6.08
C ILE A 147 3.18 -8.70 4.90
N LEU A 148 3.89 -9.80 5.13
CA LEU A 148 4.24 -10.72 4.05
C LEU A 148 2.98 -11.36 3.45
N ASP A 149 2.03 -11.79 4.29
CA ASP A 149 0.74 -12.30 3.83
C ASP A 149 -0.04 -11.24 3.04
N ALA A 150 -0.01 -9.98 3.46
CA ALA A 150 -0.68 -8.88 2.78
C ALA A 150 -0.07 -8.59 1.40
N LEU A 151 1.25 -8.57 1.30
CA LEU A 151 1.95 -8.36 0.04
C LEU A 151 1.77 -9.56 -0.92
N ASP A 152 1.80 -10.79 -0.40
CA ASP A 152 1.54 -11.99 -1.19
C ASP A 152 0.09 -12.03 -1.71
N LEU A 153 -0.88 -11.55 -0.92
CA LEU A 153 -2.27 -11.39 -1.35
C LEU A 153 -2.37 -10.44 -2.56
N LEU A 154 -1.65 -9.31 -2.54
CA LEU A 154 -1.62 -8.37 -3.67
C LEU A 154 -0.90 -8.95 -4.90
N LEU A 155 0.01 -9.86 -4.71
CA LEU A 155 0.71 -10.56 -5.80
C LEU A 155 -0.16 -11.65 -6.46
N ASP A 156 -1.21 -12.11 -5.81
CA ASP A 156 -2.16 -13.10 -6.36
C ASP A 156 -3.61 -12.63 -6.23
N ARG A 157 -4.11 -11.93 -7.26
CA ARG A 157 -5.49 -11.43 -7.30
C ARG A 157 -6.56 -12.51 -7.09
N ARG A 158 -6.27 -13.78 -7.38
CA ARG A 158 -7.24 -14.89 -7.18
C ARG A 158 -7.58 -15.05 -5.70
N VAL A 159 -6.60 -14.82 -4.83
CA VAL A 159 -6.81 -14.88 -3.38
C VAL A 159 -7.70 -13.72 -2.92
N ILE A 160 -7.50 -12.52 -3.46
CA ILE A 160 -8.36 -11.35 -3.17
C ILE A 160 -9.80 -11.65 -3.57
N VAL A 161 -10.01 -12.18 -4.78
CA VAL A 161 -11.33 -12.54 -5.27
C VAL A 161 -11.97 -13.61 -4.38
N ALA A 162 -11.23 -14.65 -4.01
CA ALA A 162 -11.74 -15.73 -3.17
C ALA A 162 -12.15 -15.23 -1.77
N THR A 163 -11.41 -14.27 -1.22
CA THR A 163 -11.67 -13.72 0.12
C THR A 163 -12.85 -12.75 0.13
N LEU A 164 -13.01 -11.93 -0.93
CA LEU A 164 -13.97 -10.81 -0.94
C LEU A 164 -15.26 -11.08 -1.73
N ARG A 165 -15.36 -12.17 -2.45
CA ARG A 165 -16.61 -12.55 -3.12
C ARG A 165 -17.73 -12.83 -2.10
N ALA A 166 -18.94 -12.37 -2.40
CA ALA A 166 -20.13 -12.66 -1.61
C ALA A 166 -20.68 -14.07 -1.93
#